data_48ed85f175326ddb88155d8f8813a1cc
#
_entry.id   48ed85f175326ddb88155d8f8813a1cc
#
_cell.length_a   1.000
_cell.length_b   1.000
_cell.length_c   1.000
_cell.angle_alpha   90.00
_cell.angle_beta   90.00
_cell.angle_gamma   90.00
#
_symmetry.space_group_name_H-M   'P 1'
#
loop_
_entity.id
_entity.type
_entity.pdbx_description
1 polymer ?
#
loop_
_entity_poly.entity_id
_entity_poly.type
_entity_poly.pdbx_seq_one_letter_code
_entity_poly.pdbx_strand_id
1 'polypeptide(L)'
;EGMATPVSLTETLRAIPEGLQRAANLIFMVLIIGGLFGILDRAGVVENGINRLLHAVKGNVMVLVAALMTIFSAGSAFLGLASEYLIVIPVMTALAMRIGLSPIIGFAIVTIAVKVGYLASVTNPIPLTIAQPLVGVPIFSGAGLRLAFYAVFLAAGIGFLLYRVRGMTDGQAITVSDHPVPDMSWREGAMLAILVIGI
;
A
#
# COMPACT_ATOMS: atom_id res chain seq x y z
N GLU A 1 8.90 -5.11 39.42
CA GLU A 1 7.80 -4.09 39.51
C GLU A 1 8.46 -2.73 39.30
N GLY A 2 8.49 -2.25 38.02
CA GLY A 2 8.97 -0.95 37.64
C GLY A 2 7.94 0.10 38.08
N MET A 3 8.20 0.82 39.13
CA MET A 3 7.43 2.00 39.47
C MET A 3 7.57 3.02 38.33
N ALA A 4 6.45 3.36 37.65
CA ALA A 4 6.43 4.42 36.67
C ALA A 4 6.87 5.74 37.35
N THR A 5 7.99 6.30 36.91
CA THR A 5 8.45 7.60 37.39
C THR A 5 7.44 8.66 36.90
N PRO A 6 6.95 9.54 37.81
CA PRO A 6 6.04 10.59 37.38
C PRO A 6 6.74 11.54 36.43
N VAL A 7 6.13 11.70 35.24
CA VAL A 7 6.65 12.59 34.19
C VAL A 7 6.39 14.03 34.56
N SER A 8 7.43 14.87 34.57
CA SER A 8 7.30 16.29 34.87
C SER A 8 6.62 17.06 33.73
N LEU A 9 6.02 18.21 33.99
CA LEU A 9 5.40 19.07 32.98
C LEU A 9 6.43 19.47 31.87
N THR A 10 7.67 19.70 32.28
CA THR A 10 8.76 20.05 31.35
C THR A 10 9.14 18.89 30.45
N GLU A 11 9.11 17.67 30.94
CA GLU A 11 9.34 16.46 30.12
C GLU A 11 8.20 16.22 29.16
N THR A 12 6.96 16.46 29.57
CA THR A 12 5.80 16.39 28.69
C THR A 12 5.89 17.39 27.52
N LEU A 13 6.31 18.61 27.79
CA LEU A 13 6.51 19.64 26.77
C LEU A 13 7.69 19.31 25.83
N ARG A 14 8.76 18.70 26.34
CA ARG A 14 9.90 18.23 25.53
C ARG A 14 9.54 17.03 24.64
N ALA A 15 8.57 16.22 25.03
CA ALA A 15 8.15 15.06 24.23
C ALA A 15 7.64 15.45 22.84
N ILE A 16 7.07 16.65 22.67
CA ILE A 16 6.57 17.13 21.36
C ILE A 16 7.72 17.34 20.38
N PRO A 17 8.73 18.20 20.63
CA PRO A 17 9.83 18.38 19.69
C PRO A 17 10.69 17.12 19.52
N GLU A 18 10.87 16.31 20.56
CA GLU A 18 11.57 15.03 20.47
C GLU A 18 10.80 14.03 19.59
N GLY A 19 9.48 13.96 19.72
CA GLY A 19 8.63 13.15 18.86
C GLY A 19 8.71 13.57 17.39
N LEU A 20 8.68 14.88 17.11
CA LEU A 20 8.86 15.44 15.77
C LEU A 20 10.24 15.10 15.20
N GLN A 21 11.31 15.21 15.99
CA GLN A 21 12.65 14.85 15.56
C GLN A 21 12.78 13.35 15.23
N ARG A 22 12.19 12.47 16.05
CA ARG A 22 12.17 11.02 15.79
C ARG A 22 11.36 10.65 14.55
N ALA A 23 10.28 11.39 14.28
CA ALA A 23 9.43 11.20 13.11
C ALA A 23 9.93 11.97 11.87
N ALA A 24 10.99 12.78 11.97
CA ALA A 24 11.42 13.68 10.90
C ALA A 24 11.65 12.96 9.57
N ASN A 25 12.35 11.83 9.58
CA ASN A 25 12.60 11.04 8.36
C ASN A 25 11.30 10.62 7.67
N LEU A 26 10.30 10.18 8.43
CA LEU A 26 9.01 9.78 7.90
C LEU A 26 8.23 10.98 7.36
N ILE A 27 8.25 12.10 8.09
CA ILE A 27 7.59 13.35 7.67
C ILE A 27 8.20 13.85 6.36
N PHE A 28 9.53 13.94 6.27
CA PHE A 28 10.21 14.39 5.05
C PHE A 28 9.99 13.43 3.89
N MET A 29 10.03 12.13 4.13
CA MET A 29 9.74 11.11 3.12
C MET A 29 8.34 11.34 2.52
N VAL A 30 7.31 11.47 3.37
CA VAL A 30 5.93 11.68 2.90
C VAL A 30 5.79 13.00 2.13
N LEU A 31 6.45 14.09 2.58
CA LEU A 31 6.42 15.38 1.89
C LEU A 31 7.11 15.33 0.51
N ILE A 32 8.29 14.72 0.42
CA ILE A 32 9.04 14.59 -0.85
C ILE A 32 8.22 13.76 -1.84
N ILE A 33 7.66 12.65 -1.39
CA ILE A 33 6.87 11.75 -2.23
C ILE A 33 5.56 12.41 -2.64
N GLY A 34 4.88 13.10 -1.73
CA GLY A 34 3.69 13.88 -2.07
C GLY A 34 3.98 14.94 -3.13
N GLY A 35 5.12 15.62 -3.03
CA GLY A 35 5.59 16.57 -4.06
C GLY A 35 5.89 15.90 -5.40
N LEU A 36 6.61 14.79 -5.38
CA LEU A 36 6.89 13.98 -6.58
C LEU A 36 5.60 13.51 -7.25
N PHE A 37 4.64 13.05 -6.43
CA PHE A 37 3.33 12.63 -6.91
C PHE A 37 2.59 13.78 -7.61
N GLY A 38 2.62 14.98 -7.05
CA GLY A 38 2.02 16.16 -7.67
C GLY A 38 2.64 16.50 -9.03
N ILE A 39 3.93 16.25 -9.21
CA ILE A 39 4.63 16.43 -10.49
C ILE A 39 4.20 15.35 -11.50
N LEU A 40 4.15 14.08 -11.09
CA LEU A 40 3.76 12.96 -11.95
C LEU A 40 2.30 13.07 -12.40
N ASP A 41 1.41 13.53 -11.53
CA ASP A 41 0.00 13.75 -11.86
C ASP A 41 -0.15 14.87 -12.90
N ARG A 42 0.54 16.00 -12.72
CA ARG A 42 0.55 17.10 -13.70
C ARG A 42 1.19 16.71 -15.04
N ALA A 43 2.14 15.78 -15.02
CA ALA A 43 2.78 15.27 -16.24
C ALA A 43 1.91 14.22 -16.97
N GLY A 44 0.73 13.84 -16.45
CA GLY A 44 -0.15 12.83 -17.03
C GLY A 44 0.34 11.39 -16.86
N VAL A 45 1.46 11.18 -16.18
CA VAL A 45 2.07 9.84 -16.00
C VAL A 45 1.14 8.92 -15.21
N VAL A 46 0.48 9.48 -14.18
CA VAL A 46 -0.48 8.74 -13.35
C VAL A 46 -1.67 8.29 -14.20
N GLU A 47 -2.20 9.19 -15.04
CA GLU A 47 -3.32 8.90 -15.94
C GLU A 47 -2.99 7.79 -16.94
N ASN A 48 -1.85 7.89 -17.61
CA ASN A 48 -1.39 6.89 -18.57
C ASN A 48 -1.14 5.53 -17.88
N GLY A 49 -0.58 5.53 -16.67
CA GLY A 49 -0.40 4.32 -15.87
C GLY A 49 -1.72 3.64 -15.53
N ILE A 50 -2.71 4.40 -15.09
CA ILE A 50 -4.05 3.90 -14.75
C ILE A 50 -4.74 3.31 -15.98
N ASN A 51 -4.71 4.02 -17.12
CA ASN A 51 -5.31 3.55 -18.36
C ASN A 51 -4.69 2.21 -18.81
N ARG A 52 -3.37 2.05 -18.71
CA ARG A 52 -2.68 0.79 -19.01
C ARG A 52 -3.11 -0.36 -18.09
N LEU A 53 -3.22 -0.10 -16.79
CA LEU A 53 -3.72 -1.09 -15.83
C LEU A 53 -5.14 -1.53 -16.18
N LEU A 54 -6.03 -0.60 -16.52
CA LEU A 54 -7.40 -0.90 -16.92
C LEU A 54 -7.46 -1.72 -18.21
N HIS A 55 -6.63 -1.38 -19.20
CA HIS A 55 -6.52 -2.16 -20.42
C HIS A 55 -5.98 -3.57 -20.17
N ALA A 56 -4.95 -3.71 -19.32
CA ALA A 56 -4.37 -5.01 -18.97
C ALA A 56 -5.39 -5.96 -18.34
N VAL A 57 -6.32 -5.45 -17.55
CA VAL A 57 -7.40 -6.23 -16.91
C VAL A 57 -8.70 -6.23 -17.75
N LYS A 58 -8.65 -5.75 -18.99
CA LYS A 58 -9.82 -5.66 -19.90
C LYS A 58 -11.03 -4.96 -19.25
N GLY A 59 -10.78 -3.92 -18.47
CA GLY A 59 -11.82 -3.17 -17.76
C GLY A 59 -12.47 -3.93 -16.58
N ASN A 60 -11.99 -5.11 -16.23
CA ASN A 60 -12.55 -5.88 -15.13
C ASN A 60 -12.03 -5.37 -13.78
N VAL A 61 -12.84 -4.53 -13.12
CA VAL A 61 -12.50 -3.92 -11.82
C VAL A 61 -12.25 -4.97 -10.74
N MET A 62 -12.98 -6.07 -10.74
CA MET A 62 -12.81 -7.13 -9.73
C MET A 62 -11.42 -7.76 -9.83
N VAL A 63 -10.97 -8.04 -11.07
CA VAL A 63 -9.63 -8.56 -11.34
C VAL A 63 -8.57 -7.53 -10.95
N LEU A 64 -8.79 -6.25 -11.26
CA LEU A 64 -7.86 -5.18 -10.91
C LEU A 64 -7.69 -5.08 -9.39
N VAL A 65 -8.79 -5.03 -8.63
CA VAL A 65 -8.76 -4.95 -7.17
C VAL A 65 -8.04 -6.16 -6.57
N ALA A 66 -8.38 -7.37 -7.01
CA ALA A 66 -7.75 -8.59 -6.52
C ALA A 66 -6.25 -8.64 -6.83
N ALA A 67 -5.84 -8.24 -8.04
CA ALA A 67 -4.44 -8.20 -8.45
C ALA A 67 -3.63 -7.19 -7.63
N LEU A 68 -4.15 -5.96 -7.46
CA LEU A 68 -3.50 -4.92 -6.67
C LEU A 68 -3.35 -5.35 -5.20
N MET A 69 -4.40 -5.90 -4.59
CA MET A 69 -4.32 -6.42 -3.22
C MET A 69 -3.29 -7.52 -3.09
N THR A 70 -3.20 -8.43 -4.05
CA THR A 70 -2.21 -9.51 -4.04
C THR A 70 -0.79 -8.96 -4.12
N ILE A 71 -0.53 -7.99 -5.02
CA ILE A 71 0.79 -7.38 -5.20
C ILE A 71 1.23 -6.64 -3.92
N PHE A 72 0.38 -5.76 -3.38
CA PHE A 72 0.73 -4.99 -2.17
C PHE A 72 0.89 -5.89 -0.95
N SER A 73 0.02 -6.89 -0.81
CA SER A 73 0.10 -7.85 0.28
C SER A 73 1.36 -8.72 0.20
N ALA A 74 1.75 -9.16 -1.00
CA ALA A 74 2.98 -9.92 -1.22
C ALA A 74 4.21 -9.05 -0.88
N GLY A 75 4.26 -7.80 -1.35
CA GLY A 75 5.34 -6.88 -0.99
C GLY A 75 5.50 -6.73 0.52
N SER A 76 4.41 -6.60 1.25
CA SER A 76 4.44 -6.50 2.71
C SER A 76 4.80 -7.83 3.40
N ALA A 77 4.28 -8.97 2.92
CA ALA A 77 4.50 -10.28 3.54
C ALA A 77 5.92 -10.81 3.35
N PHE A 78 6.54 -10.52 2.20
CA PHE A 78 7.81 -11.11 1.79
C PHE A 78 8.98 -10.12 1.85
N LEU A 79 8.77 -8.86 1.41
CA LEU A 79 9.84 -7.86 1.28
C LEU A 79 9.93 -6.91 2.47
N GLY A 80 8.92 -6.85 3.31
CA GLY A 80 8.92 -5.97 4.48
C GLY A 80 8.45 -4.55 4.20
N LEU A 81 7.78 -4.31 3.06
CA LEU A 81 7.20 -3.00 2.78
C LEU A 81 6.13 -2.66 3.81
N ALA A 82 6.37 -1.63 4.61
CA ALA A 82 5.50 -1.23 5.72
C ALA A 82 5.07 0.24 5.62
N SER A 83 6.01 1.16 5.50
CA SER A 83 5.76 2.61 5.44
C SER A 83 5.62 3.10 4.00
N GLU A 84 6.26 2.42 3.06
CA GLU A 84 6.36 2.77 1.65
C GLU A 84 4.98 2.79 0.96
N TYR A 85 4.02 2.00 1.48
CA TYR A 85 2.67 2.00 0.93
C TYR A 85 1.91 3.33 1.11
N LEU A 86 2.33 4.19 2.04
CA LEU A 86 1.73 5.52 2.22
C LEU A 86 1.81 6.35 0.93
N ILE A 87 2.87 6.13 0.15
CA ILE A 87 3.09 6.77 -1.15
C ILE A 87 2.03 6.38 -2.17
N VAL A 88 1.60 5.13 -2.11
CA VAL A 88 0.69 4.53 -3.09
C VAL A 88 -0.77 4.91 -2.81
N ILE A 89 -1.10 5.32 -1.59
CA ILE A 89 -2.48 5.69 -1.20
C ILE A 89 -3.08 6.77 -2.11
N PRO A 90 -2.42 7.92 -2.37
CA PRO A 90 -2.99 8.94 -3.26
C PRO A 90 -3.26 8.43 -4.67
N VAL A 91 -2.39 7.56 -5.21
CA VAL A 91 -2.58 6.93 -6.53
C VAL A 91 -3.80 6.04 -6.53
N MET A 92 -3.91 5.19 -5.52
CA MET A 92 -5.02 4.24 -5.45
C MET A 92 -6.37 4.92 -5.19
N THR A 93 -6.38 6.02 -4.44
CA THR A 93 -7.59 6.84 -4.30
C THR A 93 -7.98 7.52 -5.60
N ALA A 94 -7.01 8.06 -6.37
CA ALA A 94 -7.24 8.63 -7.68
C ALA A 94 -7.73 7.57 -8.69
N LEU A 95 -7.09 6.37 -8.68
CA LEU A 95 -7.52 5.24 -9.50
C LEU A 95 -8.97 4.85 -9.17
N ALA A 96 -9.31 4.70 -7.89
CA ALA A 96 -10.67 4.34 -7.46
C ALA A 96 -11.70 5.34 -8.00
N MET A 97 -11.44 6.65 -7.86
CA MET A 97 -12.34 7.70 -8.38
C MET A 97 -12.50 7.62 -9.90
N ARG A 98 -11.43 7.37 -10.65
CA ARG A 98 -11.49 7.25 -12.12
C ARG A 98 -12.30 6.07 -12.60
N ILE A 99 -12.33 4.97 -11.84
CA ILE A 99 -13.13 3.79 -12.16
C ILE A 99 -14.53 3.83 -11.53
N GLY A 100 -14.97 4.98 -11.04
CA GLY A 100 -16.30 5.17 -10.48
C GLY A 100 -16.49 4.62 -9.07
N LEU A 101 -15.40 4.25 -8.38
CA LEU A 101 -15.45 3.81 -6.99
C LEU A 101 -15.18 4.97 -6.01
N SER A 102 -15.64 4.81 -4.78
CA SER A 102 -15.33 5.76 -3.71
C SER A 102 -13.82 5.79 -3.41
N PRO A 103 -13.24 6.98 -3.11
CA PRO A 103 -11.83 7.10 -2.70
C PRO A 103 -11.46 6.19 -1.53
N ILE A 104 -12.41 5.90 -0.63
CA ILE A 104 -12.22 5.00 0.51
C ILE A 104 -11.92 3.56 0.08
N ILE A 105 -12.41 3.13 -1.09
CA ILE A 105 -12.07 1.82 -1.65
C ILE A 105 -10.62 1.78 -2.11
N GLY A 106 -10.12 2.84 -2.75
CA GLY A 106 -8.71 2.95 -3.11
C GLY A 106 -7.79 2.89 -1.89
N PHE A 107 -8.15 3.61 -0.84
CA PHE A 107 -7.46 3.54 0.45
C PHE A 107 -7.52 2.12 1.06
N ALA A 108 -8.69 1.48 1.02
CA ALA A 108 -8.91 0.16 1.58
C ALA A 108 -8.12 -0.94 0.85
N ILE A 109 -8.00 -0.86 -0.50
CA ILE A 109 -7.19 -1.79 -1.30
C ILE A 109 -5.76 -1.87 -0.74
N VAL A 110 -5.11 -0.72 -0.55
CA VAL A 110 -3.73 -0.66 -0.06
C VAL A 110 -3.66 -1.09 1.40
N THR A 111 -4.49 -0.48 2.24
CA THR A 111 -4.40 -0.64 3.70
C THR A 111 -4.69 -2.08 4.13
N ILE A 112 -5.75 -2.69 3.61
CA ILE A 112 -6.09 -4.09 3.94
C ILE A 112 -5.01 -5.02 3.42
N ALA A 113 -4.58 -4.85 2.17
CA ALA A 113 -3.57 -5.71 1.58
C ALA A 113 -2.24 -5.69 2.36
N VAL A 114 -1.73 -4.49 2.64
CA VAL A 114 -0.46 -4.33 3.36
C VAL A 114 -0.56 -4.85 4.79
N LYS A 115 -1.68 -4.60 5.49
CA LYS A 115 -1.87 -5.10 6.86
C LYS A 115 -2.00 -6.62 6.92
N VAL A 116 -2.67 -7.23 5.95
CA VAL A 116 -2.73 -8.70 5.82
C VAL A 116 -1.33 -9.27 5.60
N GLY A 117 -0.55 -8.70 4.67
CA GLY A 117 0.83 -9.12 4.43
C GLY A 117 1.72 -8.99 5.65
N TYR A 118 1.66 -7.83 6.32
CA TYR A 118 2.45 -7.55 7.53
C TYR A 118 2.07 -8.46 8.69
N LEU A 119 0.77 -8.74 8.89
CA LEU A 119 0.27 -9.64 9.92
C LEU A 119 0.80 -11.07 9.73
N ALA A 120 0.79 -11.55 8.49
CA ALA A 120 1.28 -12.88 8.16
C ALA A 120 2.81 -12.97 8.19
N SER A 121 3.50 -11.92 7.75
CA SER A 121 4.97 -11.76 7.77
C SER A 121 5.71 -13.03 7.37
N VAL A 122 5.41 -13.60 6.19
CA VAL A 122 5.93 -14.91 5.78
C VAL A 122 7.46 -14.95 5.85
N THR A 123 8.10 -13.94 5.23
CA THR A 123 9.56 -13.72 5.29
C THR A 123 9.93 -12.27 5.60
N ASN A 124 8.95 -11.45 5.98
CA ASN A 124 9.19 -10.06 6.34
C ASN A 124 10.13 -9.97 7.55
N PRO A 125 11.34 -9.41 7.39
CA PRO A 125 12.33 -9.41 8.46
C PRO A 125 11.95 -8.50 9.63
N ILE A 126 11.21 -7.41 9.39
CA ILE A 126 10.95 -6.38 10.39
C ILE A 126 10.26 -6.95 11.64
N PRO A 127 9.05 -7.56 11.57
CA PRO A 127 8.42 -8.11 12.75
C PRO A 127 9.07 -9.42 13.21
N LEU A 128 9.66 -10.22 12.30
CA LEU A 128 10.22 -11.52 12.64
C LEU A 128 11.50 -11.41 13.45
N THR A 129 12.38 -10.45 13.14
CA THR A 129 13.62 -10.23 13.89
C THR A 129 13.36 -9.69 15.30
N ILE A 130 12.21 -9.10 15.54
CA ILE A 130 11.80 -8.61 16.85
C ILE A 130 11.06 -9.69 17.63
N ALA A 131 10.03 -10.29 17.05
CA ALA A 131 9.13 -11.18 17.77
C ALA A 131 9.71 -12.58 18.03
N GLN A 132 10.38 -13.17 17.05
CA GLN A 132 10.84 -14.57 17.17
C GLN A 132 11.92 -14.79 18.24
N PRO A 133 12.93 -13.92 18.39
CA PRO A 133 13.88 -14.04 19.48
C PRO A 133 13.24 -13.90 20.88
N LEU A 134 12.21 -13.04 21.01
CA LEU A 134 11.50 -12.85 22.29
C LEU A 134 10.79 -14.12 22.77
N VAL A 135 10.34 -14.97 21.85
CA VAL A 135 9.69 -16.25 22.17
C VAL A 135 10.65 -17.45 22.06
N GLY A 136 11.94 -17.20 21.85
CA GLY A 136 12.97 -18.23 21.86
C GLY A 136 12.95 -19.16 20.65
N VAL A 137 12.38 -18.75 19.52
CA VAL A 137 12.38 -19.55 18.28
C VAL A 137 13.32 -18.96 17.23
N PRO A 138 13.92 -19.80 16.35
CA PRO A 138 14.79 -19.31 15.29
C PRO A 138 14.08 -18.36 14.34
N ILE A 139 14.81 -17.34 13.87
CA ILE A 139 14.30 -16.36 12.89
C ILE A 139 13.89 -17.11 11.62
N PHE A 140 12.74 -16.73 11.05
CA PHE A 140 12.08 -17.36 9.90
C PHE A 140 11.51 -18.76 10.12
N SER A 141 11.56 -19.33 11.35
CA SER A 141 10.89 -20.59 11.66
C SER A 141 9.38 -20.49 11.46
N GLY A 142 8.72 -21.60 11.10
CA GLY A 142 7.25 -21.64 10.91
C GLY A 142 6.75 -20.91 9.66
N ALA A 143 7.59 -20.65 8.65
CA ALA A 143 7.19 -19.95 7.42
C ALA A 143 6.02 -20.62 6.68
N GLY A 144 5.93 -21.95 6.68
CA GLY A 144 4.84 -22.69 6.06
C GLY A 144 3.48 -22.40 6.70
N LEU A 145 3.42 -22.34 8.04
CA LEU A 145 2.19 -21.98 8.75
C LEU A 145 1.80 -20.52 8.48
N ARG A 146 2.76 -19.60 8.47
CA ARG A 146 2.52 -18.20 8.13
C ARG A 146 2.04 -18.03 6.69
N LEU A 147 2.54 -18.83 5.76
CA LEU A 147 2.06 -18.84 4.37
C LEU A 147 0.59 -19.29 4.29
N ALA A 148 0.20 -20.29 5.07
CA ALA A 148 -1.20 -20.72 5.14
C ALA A 148 -2.10 -19.61 5.70
N PHE A 149 -1.70 -18.95 6.80
CA PHE A 149 -2.41 -17.79 7.33
C PHE A 149 -2.48 -16.64 6.32
N TYR A 150 -1.37 -16.35 5.63
CA TYR A 150 -1.34 -15.36 4.57
C TYR A 150 -2.40 -15.63 3.50
N ALA A 151 -2.47 -16.85 2.98
CA ALA A 151 -3.43 -17.23 1.95
C ALA A 151 -4.88 -17.06 2.43
N VAL A 152 -5.19 -17.49 3.66
CA VAL A 152 -6.53 -17.38 4.24
C VAL A 152 -6.93 -15.91 4.44
N PHE A 153 -6.07 -15.11 5.09
CA PHE A 153 -6.38 -13.70 5.34
C PHE A 153 -6.43 -12.87 4.06
N LEU A 154 -5.56 -13.16 3.08
CA LEU A 154 -5.60 -12.50 1.79
C LEU A 154 -6.90 -12.82 1.05
N ALA A 155 -7.29 -14.09 1.00
CA ALA A 155 -8.55 -14.50 0.39
C ALA A 155 -9.77 -13.86 1.08
N ALA A 156 -9.77 -13.80 2.41
CA ALA A 156 -10.82 -13.12 3.17
C ALA A 156 -10.85 -11.61 2.90
N GLY A 157 -9.70 -10.94 2.86
CA GLY A 157 -9.59 -9.52 2.57
C GLY A 157 -10.04 -9.18 1.15
N ILE A 158 -9.60 -9.96 0.15
CA ILE A 158 -10.05 -9.81 -1.23
C ILE A 158 -11.55 -10.06 -1.32
N GLY A 159 -12.05 -11.14 -0.75
CA GLY A 159 -13.48 -11.49 -0.76
C GLY A 159 -14.35 -10.40 -0.15
N PHE A 160 -13.94 -9.85 1.00
CA PHE A 160 -14.62 -8.73 1.64
C PHE A 160 -14.66 -7.49 0.74
N LEU A 161 -13.53 -7.12 0.15
CA LEU A 161 -13.46 -5.91 -0.66
C LEU A 161 -14.22 -6.07 -1.98
N LEU A 162 -14.13 -7.24 -2.63
CA LEU A 162 -14.91 -7.54 -3.83
C LEU A 162 -16.42 -7.53 -3.56
N TYR A 163 -16.85 -8.05 -2.40
CA TYR A 163 -18.24 -7.96 -1.98
C TYR A 163 -18.71 -6.50 -1.87
N ARG A 164 -17.89 -5.63 -1.27
CA ARG A 164 -18.19 -4.20 -1.15
C ARG A 164 -18.21 -3.49 -2.51
N VAL A 165 -17.26 -3.82 -3.39
CA VAL A 165 -17.16 -3.23 -4.73
C VAL A 165 -18.35 -3.64 -5.61
N ARG A 166 -18.78 -4.91 -5.54
CA ARG A 166 -19.97 -5.37 -6.27
C ARG A 166 -21.21 -4.52 -5.99
N GLY A 167 -21.47 -4.22 -4.73
CA GLY A 167 -22.61 -3.39 -4.36
C GLY A 167 -22.52 -1.92 -4.81
N MET A 168 -21.36 -1.49 -5.32
CA MET A 168 -21.16 -0.13 -5.85
C MET A 168 -21.18 -0.11 -7.38
N THR A 169 -20.89 -1.24 -8.03
CA THR A 169 -20.80 -1.34 -9.51
C THR A 169 -22.06 -1.92 -10.16
N ASP A 170 -23.08 -2.27 -9.36
CA ASP A 170 -24.35 -2.78 -9.89
C ASP A 170 -25.00 -1.76 -10.83
N GLY A 171 -24.77 -1.92 -12.14
CA GLY A 171 -25.37 -1.16 -13.23
C GLY A 171 -24.45 -0.24 -14.03
N GLN A 172 -23.19 -0.06 -13.65
CA GLN A 172 -22.24 0.72 -14.43
C GLN A 172 -21.14 -0.18 -14.99
N ALA A 173 -21.28 -0.60 -16.24
CA ALA A 173 -20.11 -1.06 -17.00
C ALA A 173 -19.14 0.12 -17.08
N ILE A 174 -17.93 -0.06 -16.54
CA ILE A 174 -16.87 0.92 -16.74
C ILE A 174 -16.57 0.93 -18.23
N THR A 175 -17.01 1.98 -18.90
CA THR A 175 -16.58 2.25 -20.26
C THR A 175 -15.09 2.56 -20.18
N VAL A 176 -14.27 1.55 -20.41
CA VAL A 176 -12.86 1.79 -20.76
C VAL A 176 -12.93 2.69 -21.98
N SER A 177 -12.48 3.91 -21.84
CA SER A 177 -12.40 4.84 -22.96
C SER A 177 -11.66 4.13 -24.10
N ASP A 178 -12.32 4.00 -25.24
CA ASP A 178 -11.79 3.32 -26.45
C ASP A 178 -10.70 4.17 -27.13
N HIS A 179 -10.20 5.18 -26.42
CA HIS A 179 -9.06 5.95 -26.89
C HIS A 179 -7.81 5.07 -26.84
N PRO A 180 -7.07 4.98 -27.94
CA PRO A 180 -5.81 4.26 -27.94
C PRO A 180 -4.94 4.83 -26.82
N VAL A 181 -4.47 3.92 -25.94
CA VAL A 181 -3.56 4.31 -24.86
C VAL A 181 -2.32 4.90 -25.51
N PRO A 182 -1.97 6.17 -25.30
CA PRO A 182 -0.77 6.74 -25.88
C PRO A 182 0.44 5.88 -25.53
N ASP A 183 1.32 5.68 -26.50
CA ASP A 183 2.57 4.98 -26.24
C ASP A 183 3.33 5.74 -25.16
N MET A 184 3.66 5.02 -24.10
CA MET A 184 4.40 5.62 -22.99
C MET A 184 5.74 6.11 -23.52
N SER A 185 5.95 7.41 -23.49
CA SER A 185 7.24 8.00 -23.79
C SER A 185 8.31 7.33 -22.91
N TRP A 186 9.51 7.11 -23.46
CA TRP A 186 10.63 6.58 -22.67
C TRP A 186 10.88 7.39 -21.39
N ARG A 187 10.58 8.70 -21.40
CA ARG A 187 10.67 9.59 -20.25
C ARG A 187 9.66 9.25 -19.15
N GLU A 188 8.41 8.96 -19.53
CA GLU A 188 7.37 8.51 -18.58
C GLU A 188 7.72 7.16 -17.97
N GLY A 189 8.25 6.24 -18.80
CA GLY A 189 8.75 4.94 -18.33
C GLY A 189 9.92 5.09 -17.36
N ALA A 190 10.86 6.00 -17.66
CA ALA A 190 11.97 6.31 -16.76
C ALA A 190 11.51 6.92 -15.45
N MET A 191 10.52 7.85 -15.47
CA MET A 191 9.96 8.45 -14.26
C MET A 191 9.28 7.41 -13.37
N LEU A 192 8.51 6.48 -13.95
CA LEU A 192 7.91 5.38 -13.21
C LEU A 192 8.96 4.41 -12.68
N ALA A 193 9.99 4.10 -13.45
CA ALA A 193 11.10 3.25 -13.00
C ALA A 193 11.86 3.88 -11.84
N ILE A 194 12.16 5.18 -11.89
CA ILE A 194 12.80 5.92 -10.81
C ILE A 194 11.92 5.91 -9.56
N LEU A 195 10.59 6.07 -9.72
CA LEU A 195 9.67 5.99 -8.60
C LEU A 195 9.69 4.61 -7.94
N VAL A 196 9.69 3.53 -8.75
CA VAL A 196 9.67 2.14 -8.24
C VAL A 196 11.01 1.72 -7.65
N ILE A 197 12.14 2.20 -8.20
CA ILE A 197 13.49 1.86 -7.72
C ILE A 197 13.92 2.76 -6.57
N GLY A 198 13.41 4.00 -6.53
CA GLY A 198 13.74 4.98 -5.49
C GLY A 198 12.96 4.82 -4.17
N ILE A 199 12.06 3.84 -4.12
CA ILE A 199 11.31 3.40 -2.94
C ILE A 199 11.97 2.16 -2.34
#